data_af6404cfecec24d54aa35fda15ff2953
#
_entry.id   af6404cfecec24d54aa35fda15ff2953
#
_cell.length_a   1.000
_cell.length_b   1.000
_cell.length_c   1.000
_cell.angle_alpha   90.00
_cell.angle_beta   90.00
_cell.angle_gamma   90.00
#
_symmetry.space_group_name_H-M   'P 1'
#
loop_
_entity.id
_entity.type
_entity.pdbx_description
1 polymer ?
#
loop_
_entity_poly.entity_id
_entity_poly.type
_entity_poly.pdbx_seq_one_letter_code
_entity_poly.pdbx_strand_id
1 'polypeptide(L)'
;MPVLHRRTALIAALLGFFIVMLDTTIVNVALPSMGADLGAGVVSLQWVVDAYALVLAAFQLGAGSVCDRLGARTVYLTGLAVFGALSAICALSPNSTALIVARAAQGLGAAAVIPGSLALLSELFDDDADRARAIGLWGGAGGIASAVGPVAGGGLVSLIGWRIVFWVNVPVIALAVRLTTTAVPAGRSGARSRGADVPGQILSAAALGCLTCGVIAWGEHGPSPLAVVVLVAGCAAGAVLVAVEYRRREPMLPPGLFASAGFCVPAFVGLCLNVSFFGQLFALSLFFQRYLGYSPWAAGLALTPQACSAIVAAPLGGRAAARLGPLPTMLAGLLVGAAGFAGLTLVGAGTPFVLIGLTSFAGGFG
;
A
#
# COMPACT_ATOMS: atom_id res chain seq x y z
N MET A 1 29.69 7.24 9.89
CA MET A 1 28.79 7.21 11.08
C MET A 1 29.18 6.05 12.00
N PRO A 2 29.10 6.18 13.34
CA PRO A 2 29.25 5.04 14.26
C PRO A 2 28.23 3.92 13.91
N VAL A 3 28.65 2.67 14.03
CA VAL A 3 27.84 1.49 13.67
C VAL A 3 26.46 1.47 14.38
N LEU A 4 26.42 1.93 15.61
CA LEU A 4 25.18 2.00 16.41
C LEU A 4 24.16 2.98 15.79
N HIS A 5 24.59 4.15 15.33
CA HIS A 5 23.72 5.13 14.69
C HIS A 5 23.18 4.63 13.36
N ARG A 6 23.97 3.85 12.61
CA ARG A 6 23.56 3.27 11.33
C ARG A 6 22.46 2.23 11.50
N ARG A 7 22.56 1.37 12.53
CA ARG A 7 21.50 0.39 12.88
C ARG A 7 20.21 1.07 13.34
N THR A 8 20.33 2.08 14.20
CA THR A 8 19.18 2.85 14.69
C THR A 8 18.46 3.58 13.54
N ALA A 9 19.19 4.16 12.62
CA ALA A 9 18.63 4.82 11.44
C ALA A 9 17.94 3.82 10.49
N LEU A 10 18.51 2.62 10.30
CA LEU A 10 17.88 1.53 9.58
C LEU A 10 16.54 1.15 10.21
N ILE A 11 16.53 0.88 11.52
CA ILE A 11 15.30 0.53 12.26
C ILE A 11 14.25 1.64 12.12
N ALA A 12 14.66 2.90 12.21
CA ALA A 12 13.77 4.03 12.04
C ALA A 12 13.09 4.03 10.65
N ALA A 13 13.86 3.85 9.57
CA ALA A 13 13.33 3.78 8.21
C ALA A 13 12.40 2.58 8.00
N LEU A 14 12.76 1.41 8.56
CA LEU A 14 11.94 0.20 8.52
C LEU A 14 10.60 0.39 9.24
N LEU A 15 10.59 1.03 10.43
CA LEU A 15 9.37 1.27 11.21
C LEU A 15 8.37 2.16 10.48
N GLY A 16 8.81 3.22 9.80
CA GLY A 16 7.92 4.08 9.04
C GLY A 16 7.28 3.36 7.86
N PHE A 17 8.05 2.57 7.12
CA PHE A 17 7.48 1.76 6.03
C PHE A 17 6.56 0.65 6.56
N PHE A 18 7.00 -0.04 7.61
CA PHE A 18 6.21 -1.07 8.29
C PHE A 18 4.83 -0.54 8.69
N ILE A 19 4.75 0.63 9.34
CA ILE A 19 3.48 1.14 9.83
C ILE A 19 2.54 1.58 8.71
N VAL A 20 3.07 2.12 7.61
CA VAL A 20 2.28 2.45 6.42
C VAL A 20 1.70 1.19 5.77
N MET A 21 2.50 0.12 5.66
CA MET A 21 2.04 -1.16 5.11
C MET A 21 1.06 -1.87 6.05
N LEU A 22 1.30 -1.80 7.35
CA LEU A 22 0.38 -2.33 8.37
C LEU A 22 -0.98 -1.63 8.28
N ASP A 23 -1.00 -0.30 8.24
CA ASP A 23 -2.23 0.50 8.13
C ASP A 23 -3.05 0.12 6.89
N THR A 24 -2.40 -0.15 5.77
CA THR A 24 -3.07 -0.55 4.53
C THR A 24 -3.83 -1.88 4.67
N THR A 25 -3.37 -2.79 5.50
CA THR A 25 -3.96 -4.13 5.63
C THR A 25 -4.83 -4.29 6.89
N ILE A 26 -4.45 -3.67 8.00
CA ILE A 26 -5.17 -3.76 9.27
C ILE A 26 -6.59 -3.18 9.20
N VAL A 27 -6.78 -2.12 8.41
CA VAL A 27 -8.07 -1.44 8.20
C VAL A 27 -9.10 -2.38 7.58
N ASN A 28 -8.70 -3.30 6.69
CA ASN A 28 -9.63 -4.19 6.01
C ASN A 28 -10.42 -5.10 6.97
N VAL A 29 -9.79 -5.57 8.04
CA VAL A 29 -10.47 -6.40 9.05
C VAL A 29 -11.41 -5.57 9.93
N ALA A 30 -11.15 -4.27 10.06
CA ALA A 30 -11.97 -3.36 10.84
C ALA A 30 -13.22 -2.84 10.10
N LEU A 31 -13.27 -2.98 8.75
CA LEU A 31 -14.34 -2.42 7.91
C LEU A 31 -15.77 -2.82 8.36
N PRO A 32 -16.08 -4.10 8.66
CA PRO A 32 -17.41 -4.46 9.11
C PRO A 32 -17.80 -3.80 10.43
N SER A 33 -16.86 -3.68 11.37
CA SER A 33 -17.07 -2.99 12.66
C SER A 33 -17.27 -1.48 12.46
N MET A 34 -16.53 -0.85 11.54
CA MET A 34 -16.74 0.54 11.13
C MET A 34 -18.12 0.72 10.52
N GLY A 35 -18.54 -0.20 9.64
CA GLY A 35 -19.85 -0.18 9.02
C GLY A 35 -20.99 -0.23 10.03
N ALA A 36 -20.88 -1.08 11.04
CA ALA A 36 -21.88 -1.21 12.10
C ALA A 36 -21.93 0.04 13.00
N ASP A 37 -20.77 0.59 13.39
CA ASP A 37 -20.69 1.73 14.32
C ASP A 37 -21.07 3.06 13.64
N LEU A 38 -20.65 3.26 12.37
CA LEU A 38 -20.87 4.52 11.64
C LEU A 38 -22.12 4.47 10.71
N GLY A 39 -22.87 3.38 10.70
CA GLY A 39 -24.00 3.19 9.78
C GLY A 39 -23.62 3.23 8.31
N ALA A 40 -22.40 2.78 7.97
CA ALA A 40 -21.83 2.93 6.63
C ALA A 40 -22.12 1.72 5.74
N GLY A 41 -22.58 1.97 4.51
CA GLY A 41 -22.74 0.97 3.47
C GLY A 41 -21.41 0.52 2.86
N VAL A 42 -21.46 -0.52 2.01
CA VAL A 42 -20.26 -1.13 1.39
C VAL A 42 -19.47 -0.11 0.59
N VAL A 43 -20.13 0.77 -0.16
CA VAL A 43 -19.48 1.82 -0.96
C VAL A 43 -18.68 2.78 -0.08
N SER A 44 -19.25 3.23 1.04
CA SER A 44 -18.52 4.08 1.99
C SER A 44 -17.33 3.37 2.61
N LEU A 45 -17.45 2.08 2.92
CA LEU A 45 -16.35 1.28 3.43
C LEU A 45 -15.25 1.08 2.39
N GLN A 46 -15.60 0.90 1.14
CA GLN A 46 -14.65 0.87 0.03
C GLN A 46 -13.89 2.18 -0.06
N TRP A 47 -14.59 3.33 0.02
CA TRP A 47 -13.94 4.65 0.03
C TRP A 47 -13.00 4.87 1.23
N VAL A 48 -13.25 4.26 2.39
CA VAL A 48 -12.31 4.33 3.52
C VAL A 48 -10.93 3.74 3.14
N VAL A 49 -10.90 2.70 2.32
CA VAL A 49 -9.66 2.10 1.82
C VAL A 49 -9.12 2.86 0.62
N ASP A 50 -9.96 3.09 -0.38
CA ASP A 50 -9.56 3.61 -1.69
C ASP A 50 -9.11 5.07 -1.64
N ALA A 51 -9.73 5.92 -0.80
CA ALA A 51 -9.33 7.32 -0.67
C ALA A 51 -7.88 7.47 -0.19
N TYR A 52 -7.45 6.63 0.75
CA TYR A 52 -6.06 6.57 1.21
C TYR A 52 -5.13 6.08 0.10
N ALA A 53 -5.46 4.96 -0.53
CA ALA A 53 -4.63 4.34 -1.56
C ALA A 53 -4.49 5.25 -2.79
N LEU A 54 -5.58 5.94 -3.17
CA LEU A 54 -5.61 6.88 -4.28
C LEU A 54 -4.65 8.05 -4.04
N VAL A 55 -4.76 8.71 -2.88
CA VAL A 55 -3.91 9.86 -2.55
C VAL A 55 -2.45 9.42 -2.38
N LEU A 56 -2.21 8.28 -1.74
CA LEU A 56 -0.88 7.68 -1.65
C LEU A 56 -0.28 7.50 -3.05
N ALA A 57 -0.97 6.83 -3.96
CA ALA A 57 -0.47 6.55 -5.31
C ALA A 57 -0.25 7.83 -6.12
N ALA A 58 -1.20 8.78 -6.05
CA ALA A 58 -1.13 10.03 -6.79
C ALA A 58 0.08 10.88 -6.41
N PHE A 59 0.42 10.93 -5.11
CA PHE A 59 1.45 11.83 -4.59
C PHE A 59 2.83 11.17 -4.34
N GLN A 60 2.91 9.83 -4.35
CA GLN A 60 4.15 9.11 -4.05
C GLN A 60 5.30 9.46 -5.00
N LEU A 61 5.02 9.59 -6.29
CA LEU A 61 6.04 9.93 -7.29
C LEU A 61 6.58 11.36 -7.08
N GLY A 62 5.69 12.33 -6.82
CA GLY A 62 6.08 13.69 -6.52
C GLY A 62 6.85 13.82 -5.21
N ALA A 63 6.50 13.04 -4.20
CA ALA A 63 7.21 13.03 -2.94
C ALA A 63 8.67 12.58 -3.09
N GLY A 64 8.98 11.70 -4.05
CA GLY A 64 10.36 11.36 -4.43
C GLY A 64 11.17 12.59 -4.87
N SER A 65 10.61 13.42 -5.75
CA SER A 65 11.27 14.66 -6.20
C SER A 65 11.40 15.71 -5.08
N VAL A 66 10.49 15.69 -4.10
CA VAL A 66 10.59 16.54 -2.91
C VAL A 66 11.71 16.05 -1.98
N CYS A 67 11.97 14.74 -1.90
CA CYS A 67 13.12 14.20 -1.17
C CYS A 67 14.45 14.73 -1.73
N ASP A 68 14.58 14.80 -3.05
CA ASP A 68 15.80 15.31 -3.71
C ASP A 68 16.08 16.80 -3.38
N ARG A 69 15.03 17.57 -3.05
CA ARG A 69 15.13 19.01 -2.76
C ARG A 69 15.28 19.31 -1.28
N LEU A 70 14.37 18.79 -0.47
CA LEU A 70 14.27 19.09 0.95
C LEU A 70 15.13 18.15 1.81
N GLY A 71 15.68 17.10 1.19
CA GLY A 71 16.43 16.03 1.85
C GLY A 71 15.49 14.94 2.41
N ALA A 72 15.92 13.70 2.29
CA ALA A 72 15.15 12.52 2.66
C ALA A 72 14.66 12.56 4.12
N ARG A 73 15.53 13.00 5.05
CA ARG A 73 15.18 13.11 6.49
C ARG A 73 14.01 14.04 6.74
N THR A 74 13.99 15.22 6.11
CA THR A 74 12.92 16.20 6.31
C THR A 74 11.60 15.68 5.79
N VAL A 75 11.57 15.14 4.58
CA VAL A 75 10.36 14.60 3.95
C VAL A 75 9.83 13.42 4.74
N TYR A 76 10.71 12.51 5.16
CA TYR A 76 10.34 11.36 5.98
C TYR A 76 9.72 11.77 7.32
N LEU A 77 10.35 12.68 8.08
CA LEU A 77 9.83 13.17 9.35
C LEU A 77 8.50 13.90 9.19
N THR A 78 8.37 14.75 8.17
CA THR A 78 7.12 15.45 7.87
C THR A 78 6.02 14.45 7.50
N GLY A 79 6.35 13.45 6.67
CA GLY A 79 5.43 12.37 6.30
C GLY A 79 4.93 11.61 7.53
N LEU A 80 5.83 11.21 8.43
CA LEU A 80 5.48 10.54 9.68
C LEU A 80 4.58 11.41 10.56
N ALA A 81 4.89 12.69 10.72
CA ALA A 81 4.10 13.62 11.54
C ALA A 81 2.68 13.79 10.98
N VAL A 82 2.57 14.01 9.65
CA VAL A 82 1.27 14.12 8.95
C VAL A 82 0.49 12.81 9.08
N PHE A 83 1.13 11.68 8.80
CA PHE A 83 0.48 10.37 8.89
C PHE A 83 -0.02 10.08 10.31
N GLY A 84 0.79 10.35 11.35
CA GLY A 84 0.41 10.13 12.74
C GLY A 84 -0.71 11.02 13.22
N ALA A 85 -0.66 12.32 12.90
CA ALA A 85 -1.71 13.27 13.25
C ALA A 85 -3.05 12.89 12.58
N LEU A 86 -3.02 12.56 11.30
CA LEU A 86 -4.21 12.15 10.56
C LEU A 86 -4.72 10.77 10.96
N SER A 87 -3.85 9.89 11.41
CA SER A 87 -4.26 8.62 12.03
C SER A 87 -5.08 8.86 13.31
N ALA A 88 -4.65 9.77 14.17
CA ALA A 88 -5.44 10.17 15.35
C ALA A 88 -6.79 10.78 14.95
N ILE A 89 -6.84 11.60 13.90
CA ILE A 89 -8.10 12.17 13.36
C ILE A 89 -9.00 11.05 12.82
N CYS A 90 -8.46 10.04 12.11
CA CYS A 90 -9.23 8.86 11.68
C CYS A 90 -9.87 8.14 12.87
N ALA A 91 -9.11 7.93 13.95
CA ALA A 91 -9.61 7.28 15.16
C ALA A 91 -10.75 8.07 15.86
N LEU A 92 -10.74 9.38 15.72
CA LEU A 92 -11.74 10.29 16.32
C LEU A 92 -12.91 10.61 15.36
N SER A 93 -12.95 10.06 14.17
CA SER A 93 -13.97 10.37 13.17
C SER A 93 -15.37 10.00 13.65
N PRO A 94 -16.34 10.95 13.60
CA PRO A 94 -17.70 10.74 14.09
C PRO A 94 -18.62 10.05 13.07
N ASN A 95 -18.27 10.05 11.78
CA ASN A 95 -19.04 9.45 10.70
C ASN A 95 -18.12 8.99 9.55
N SER A 96 -18.70 8.24 8.61
CA SER A 96 -17.94 7.68 7.47
C SER A 96 -17.34 8.73 6.56
N THR A 97 -18.02 9.85 6.32
CA THR A 97 -17.50 10.93 5.47
C THR A 97 -16.26 11.58 6.09
N ALA A 98 -16.30 11.89 7.39
CA ALA A 98 -15.14 12.44 8.09
C ALA A 98 -13.96 11.45 8.06
N LEU A 99 -14.23 10.14 8.24
CA LEU A 99 -13.23 9.10 8.15
C LEU A 99 -12.61 9.01 6.75
N ILE A 100 -13.42 9.06 5.69
CA ILE A 100 -12.93 9.03 4.29
C ILE A 100 -12.03 10.22 4.01
N VAL A 101 -12.44 11.43 4.41
CA VAL A 101 -11.63 12.66 4.21
C VAL A 101 -10.31 12.58 5.00
N ALA A 102 -10.37 12.11 6.26
CA ALA A 102 -9.17 11.92 7.07
C ALA A 102 -8.23 10.86 6.46
N ARG A 103 -8.77 9.77 5.90
CA ARG A 103 -8.03 8.74 5.18
C ARG A 103 -7.35 9.30 3.92
N ALA A 104 -8.07 10.08 3.11
CA ALA A 104 -7.49 10.75 1.95
C ALA A 104 -6.29 11.64 2.36
N ALA A 105 -6.48 12.44 3.40
CA ALA A 105 -5.40 13.29 3.92
C ALA A 105 -4.22 12.46 4.49
N GLN A 106 -4.49 11.35 5.19
CA GLN A 106 -3.47 10.43 5.73
C GLN A 106 -2.61 9.83 4.60
N GLY A 107 -3.20 9.59 3.42
CA GLY A 107 -2.48 9.15 2.22
C GLY A 107 -1.34 10.08 1.80
N LEU A 108 -1.45 11.40 2.04
CA LEU A 108 -0.35 12.36 1.78
C LEU A 108 0.86 12.08 2.67
N GLY A 109 0.62 11.76 3.95
CA GLY A 109 1.69 11.38 4.87
C GLY A 109 2.40 10.10 4.42
N ALA A 110 1.63 9.07 4.05
CA ALA A 110 2.16 7.80 3.54
C ALA A 110 2.95 7.99 2.23
N ALA A 111 2.46 8.85 1.33
CA ALA A 111 3.13 9.19 0.08
C ALA A 111 4.53 9.79 0.28
N ALA A 112 4.75 10.49 1.40
CA ALA A 112 6.05 11.03 1.77
C ALA A 112 6.93 10.00 2.53
N VAL A 113 6.32 9.16 3.38
CA VAL A 113 7.05 8.18 4.19
C VAL A 113 7.73 7.12 3.33
N ILE A 114 7.05 6.58 2.32
CA ILE A 114 7.59 5.48 1.49
C ILE A 114 8.87 5.91 0.77
N PRO A 115 8.86 6.91 -0.14
CA PRO A 115 10.08 7.33 -0.83
C PRO A 115 11.10 7.95 0.14
N GLY A 116 10.65 8.67 1.18
CA GLY A 116 11.53 9.25 2.19
C GLY A 116 12.32 8.19 2.95
N SER A 117 11.69 7.06 3.33
CA SER A 117 12.38 5.96 4.00
C SER A 117 13.40 5.27 3.09
N LEU A 118 13.06 5.07 1.81
CA LEU A 118 13.96 4.45 0.83
C LEU A 118 15.15 5.36 0.49
N ALA A 119 14.90 6.67 0.34
CA ALA A 119 15.96 7.67 0.12
C ALA A 119 16.91 7.75 1.32
N LEU A 120 16.39 7.70 2.56
CA LEU A 120 17.22 7.63 3.76
C LEU A 120 18.14 6.41 3.76
N LEU A 121 17.65 5.23 3.37
CA LEU A 121 18.48 4.03 3.26
C LEU A 121 19.57 4.21 2.20
N SER A 122 19.25 4.84 1.07
CA SER A 122 20.21 5.10 0.01
C SER A 122 21.29 6.09 0.43
N GLU A 123 20.97 7.08 1.27
CA GLU A 123 21.93 8.05 1.84
C GLU A 123 22.78 7.47 2.98
N LEU A 124 22.27 6.47 3.71
CA LEU A 124 22.95 5.87 4.87
C LEU A 124 23.98 4.79 4.49
N PHE A 125 23.80 4.17 3.33
CA PHE A 125 24.63 3.05 2.89
C PHE A 125 25.31 3.38 1.57
N ASP A 126 26.62 3.70 1.63
CA ASP A 126 27.44 4.04 0.48
C ASP A 126 27.81 2.79 -0.33
N ASP A 127 28.04 1.66 0.36
CA ASP A 127 28.35 0.37 -0.26
C ASP A 127 27.09 -0.27 -0.89
N ASP A 128 27.19 -0.72 -2.14
CA ASP A 128 26.07 -1.25 -2.90
C ASP A 128 25.53 -2.56 -2.31
N ALA A 129 26.38 -3.40 -1.73
CA ALA A 129 25.95 -4.66 -1.11
C ALA A 129 25.19 -4.41 0.21
N ASP A 130 25.66 -3.46 1.03
CA ASP A 130 25.00 -3.06 2.27
C ASP A 130 23.68 -2.35 1.97
N ARG A 131 23.63 -1.50 0.94
CA ARG A 131 22.41 -0.85 0.45
C ARG A 131 21.40 -1.86 -0.04
N ALA A 132 21.81 -2.84 -0.83
CA ALA A 132 20.92 -3.91 -1.31
C ALA A 132 20.34 -4.73 -0.15
N ARG A 133 21.13 -5.03 0.90
CA ARG A 133 20.66 -5.68 2.12
C ARG A 133 19.65 -4.83 2.87
N ALA A 134 19.91 -3.53 3.03
CA ALA A 134 19.01 -2.61 3.72
C ALA A 134 17.66 -2.49 3.00
N ILE A 135 17.67 -2.40 1.66
CA ILE A 135 16.46 -2.39 0.81
C ILE A 135 15.73 -3.74 0.91
N GLY A 136 16.45 -4.87 0.94
CA GLY A 136 15.86 -6.18 1.16
C GLY A 136 15.15 -6.31 2.51
N LEU A 137 15.76 -5.78 3.58
CA LEU A 137 15.13 -5.73 4.91
C LEU A 137 13.91 -4.79 4.92
N TRP A 138 13.97 -3.68 4.19
CA TRP A 138 12.86 -2.74 4.02
C TRP A 138 11.68 -3.43 3.33
N GLY A 139 11.88 -4.10 2.22
CA GLY A 139 10.84 -4.90 1.56
C GLY A 139 10.28 -6.00 2.46
N GLY A 140 11.16 -6.70 3.20
CA GLY A 140 10.77 -7.72 4.19
C GLY A 140 9.91 -7.15 5.32
N ALA A 141 10.21 -5.93 5.81
CA ALA A 141 9.39 -5.26 6.83
C ALA A 141 7.97 -4.98 6.31
N GLY A 142 7.82 -4.56 5.05
CA GLY A 142 6.53 -4.40 4.41
C GLY A 142 5.75 -5.70 4.28
N GLY A 143 6.42 -6.80 3.89
CA GLY A 143 5.81 -8.13 3.83
C GLY A 143 5.32 -8.62 5.20
N ILE A 144 6.14 -8.46 6.25
CA ILE A 144 5.75 -8.79 7.62
C ILE A 144 4.58 -7.93 8.08
N ALA A 145 4.58 -6.62 7.78
CA ALA A 145 3.48 -5.72 8.12
C ALA A 145 2.16 -6.17 7.48
N SER A 146 2.21 -6.52 6.19
CA SER A 146 1.04 -7.02 5.45
C SER A 146 0.50 -8.34 6.02
N ALA A 147 1.40 -9.21 6.50
CA ALA A 147 1.03 -10.48 7.12
C ALA A 147 0.44 -10.31 8.53
N VAL A 148 1.03 -9.41 9.32
CA VAL A 148 0.62 -9.15 10.70
C VAL A 148 -0.68 -8.35 10.76
N GLY A 149 -0.97 -7.49 9.77
CA GLY A 149 -2.11 -6.59 9.74
C GLY A 149 -3.45 -7.26 10.03
N PRO A 150 -3.87 -8.29 9.30
CA PRO A 150 -5.15 -8.95 9.53
C PRO A 150 -5.26 -9.59 10.91
N VAL A 151 -4.20 -10.23 11.41
CA VAL A 151 -4.18 -10.89 12.73
C VAL A 151 -4.22 -9.87 13.85
N ALA A 152 -3.30 -8.89 13.81
CA ALA A 152 -3.25 -7.83 14.81
C ALA A 152 -4.53 -7.00 14.80
N GLY A 153 -5.04 -6.67 13.60
CA GLY A 153 -6.30 -5.97 13.43
C GLY A 153 -7.48 -6.72 14.00
N GLY A 154 -7.60 -8.01 13.68
CA GLY A 154 -8.66 -8.87 14.22
C GLY A 154 -8.65 -8.91 15.76
N GLY A 155 -7.48 -9.09 16.37
CA GLY A 155 -7.31 -9.07 17.81
C GLY A 155 -7.66 -7.72 18.45
N LEU A 156 -7.09 -6.65 17.92
CA LEU A 156 -7.30 -5.29 18.44
C LEU A 156 -8.76 -4.85 18.31
N VAL A 157 -9.40 -5.13 17.16
CA VAL A 157 -10.82 -4.79 16.91
C VAL A 157 -11.72 -5.56 17.85
N SER A 158 -11.46 -6.86 18.08
CA SER A 158 -12.27 -7.70 18.97
C SER A 158 -12.17 -7.27 20.44
N LEU A 159 -11.01 -6.76 20.88
CA LEU A 159 -10.77 -6.41 22.28
C LEU A 159 -11.19 -4.98 22.63
N ILE A 160 -10.96 -4.02 21.72
CA ILE A 160 -11.04 -2.58 22.00
C ILE A 160 -12.01 -1.86 21.06
N GLY A 161 -12.21 -2.41 19.85
CA GLY A 161 -13.00 -1.79 18.79
C GLY A 161 -12.15 -1.25 17.63
N TRP A 162 -12.80 -0.84 16.54
CA TRP A 162 -12.13 -0.49 15.29
C TRP A 162 -11.20 0.75 15.37
N ARG A 163 -11.47 1.68 16.26
CA ARG A 163 -10.68 2.91 16.40
C ARG A 163 -9.22 2.67 16.78
N ILE A 164 -8.95 1.54 17.44
CA ILE A 164 -7.59 1.17 17.86
C ILE A 164 -6.64 0.92 16.70
N VAL A 165 -7.17 0.50 15.53
CA VAL A 165 -6.33 0.25 14.35
C VAL A 165 -5.63 1.52 13.84
N PHE A 166 -6.20 2.68 14.14
CA PHE A 166 -5.59 3.97 13.85
C PHE A 166 -4.72 4.45 15.02
N TRP A 167 -5.15 4.23 16.26
CA TRP A 167 -4.39 4.63 17.44
C TRP A 167 -3.05 3.90 17.55
N VAL A 168 -2.94 2.65 17.09
CA VAL A 168 -1.67 1.89 17.12
C VAL A 168 -0.58 2.54 16.28
N ASN A 169 -0.93 3.32 15.27
CA ASN A 169 0.02 4.03 14.43
C ASN A 169 0.78 5.11 15.22
N VAL A 170 0.09 5.79 16.14
CA VAL A 170 0.64 6.96 16.85
C VAL A 170 1.90 6.64 17.67
N PRO A 171 1.92 5.63 18.57
CA PRO A 171 3.12 5.29 19.33
C PRO A 171 4.26 4.76 18.46
N VAL A 172 3.96 4.00 17.40
CA VAL A 172 4.98 3.49 16.48
C VAL A 172 5.62 4.64 15.70
N ILE A 173 4.82 5.60 15.25
CA ILE A 173 5.30 6.81 14.56
C ILE A 173 6.13 7.68 15.51
N ALA A 174 5.67 7.88 16.74
CA ALA A 174 6.44 8.63 17.75
C ALA A 174 7.83 7.99 17.97
N LEU A 175 7.89 6.66 18.04
CA LEU A 175 9.15 5.93 18.12
C LEU A 175 10.00 6.13 16.87
N ALA A 176 9.43 6.00 15.65
CA ALA A 176 10.14 6.20 14.38
C ALA A 176 10.70 7.63 14.28
N VAL A 177 9.93 8.64 14.66
CA VAL A 177 10.36 10.06 14.70
C VAL A 177 11.52 10.23 15.68
N ARG A 178 11.40 9.69 16.92
CA ARG A 178 12.47 9.76 17.92
C ARG A 178 13.76 9.12 17.41
N LEU A 179 13.68 7.92 16.87
CA LEU A 179 14.85 7.21 16.33
C LEU A 179 15.48 7.96 15.16
N THR A 180 14.66 8.51 14.25
CA THR A 180 15.15 9.30 13.13
C THR A 180 15.86 10.57 13.59
N THR A 181 15.25 11.30 14.52
CA THR A 181 15.83 12.57 15.02
C THR A 181 17.13 12.38 15.76
N THR A 182 17.31 11.25 16.43
CA THR A 182 18.53 10.94 17.20
C THR A 182 19.64 10.31 16.37
N ALA A 183 19.28 9.50 15.34
CA ALA A 183 20.26 8.69 14.61
C ALA A 183 20.62 9.24 13.22
N VAL A 184 19.73 10.02 12.61
CA VAL A 184 19.96 10.60 11.27
C VAL A 184 20.29 12.08 11.42
N PRO A 185 21.52 12.52 11.05
CA PRO A 185 21.87 13.94 11.06
C PRO A 185 20.94 14.76 10.16
N ALA A 186 20.78 16.04 10.47
CA ALA A 186 20.15 16.96 9.55
C ALA A 186 21.03 17.04 8.29
N GLY A 187 20.56 16.39 7.22
CA GLY A 187 21.27 16.36 5.95
C GLY A 187 21.31 17.73 5.28
N ARG A 188 22.33 17.96 4.46
CA ARG A 188 22.32 19.09 3.53
C ARG A 188 21.28 18.78 2.46
N SER A 189 20.35 19.71 2.24
CA SER A 189 19.45 19.64 1.08
C SER A 189 20.28 19.45 -0.19
N GLY A 190 19.98 18.42 -0.96
CA GLY A 190 20.75 18.08 -2.14
C GLY A 190 20.71 19.20 -3.17
N ALA A 191 21.88 19.50 -3.75
CA ALA A 191 22.07 20.59 -4.69
C ALA A 191 21.47 20.37 -6.10
N ARG A 192 20.61 19.37 -6.28
CA ARG A 192 19.92 19.12 -7.55
C ARG A 192 18.43 19.47 -7.43
N SER A 193 18.11 20.73 -7.72
CA SER A 193 16.71 21.16 -7.81
C SER A 193 16.10 20.70 -9.15
N ARG A 194 15.63 19.46 -9.25
CA ARG A 194 14.64 19.12 -10.25
C ARG A 194 13.37 19.91 -9.99
N GLY A 195 12.78 20.51 -11.04
CA GLY A 195 11.51 21.24 -10.92
C GLY A 195 10.41 20.35 -10.38
N ALA A 196 9.56 20.81 -9.42
CA ALA A 196 8.37 20.06 -9.05
C ALA A 196 7.47 19.96 -10.28
N ASP A 197 7.10 18.74 -10.67
CA ASP A 197 6.15 18.54 -11.74
C ASP A 197 4.71 18.66 -11.22
N VAL A 198 4.35 19.90 -10.86
CA VAL A 198 3.00 20.17 -10.35
C VAL A 198 1.91 19.79 -11.36
N PRO A 199 2.02 20.12 -12.67
CA PRO A 199 1.03 19.68 -13.65
C PRO A 199 0.95 18.16 -13.79
N GLY A 200 2.08 17.45 -13.87
CA GLY A 200 2.09 15.99 -13.90
C GLY A 200 1.42 15.37 -12.67
N GLN A 201 1.67 15.95 -11.49
CA GLN A 201 1.06 15.51 -10.23
C GLN A 201 -0.46 15.74 -10.20
N ILE A 202 -0.95 16.90 -10.67
CA ILE A 202 -2.39 17.19 -10.75
C ILE A 202 -3.05 16.25 -11.77
N LEU A 203 -2.43 16.03 -12.93
CA LEU A 203 -2.96 15.15 -13.96
C LEU A 203 -3.00 13.69 -13.52
N SER A 204 -1.96 13.21 -12.82
CA SER A 204 -1.94 11.84 -12.27
C SER A 204 -3.01 11.66 -11.20
N ALA A 205 -3.17 12.63 -10.29
CA ALA A 205 -4.22 12.61 -9.27
C ALA A 205 -5.62 12.64 -9.91
N ALA A 206 -5.83 13.47 -10.92
CA ALA A 206 -7.09 13.55 -11.66
C ALA A 206 -7.38 12.25 -12.41
N ALA A 207 -6.39 11.68 -13.13
CA ALA A 207 -6.54 10.43 -13.85
C ALA A 207 -6.90 9.27 -12.91
N LEU A 208 -6.11 9.06 -11.85
CA LEU A 208 -6.37 8.00 -10.88
C LEU A 208 -7.70 8.23 -10.14
N GLY A 209 -7.99 9.47 -9.74
CA GLY A 209 -9.24 9.83 -9.07
C GLY A 209 -10.46 9.53 -9.92
N CYS A 210 -10.47 9.99 -11.17
CA CYS A 210 -11.58 9.74 -12.07
C CYS A 210 -11.72 8.24 -12.40
N LEU A 211 -10.62 7.52 -12.63
CA LEU A 211 -10.68 6.08 -12.88
C LEU A 211 -11.26 5.33 -11.68
N THR A 212 -10.80 5.63 -10.45
CA THR A 212 -11.30 5.00 -9.22
C THR A 212 -12.78 5.33 -9.01
N CYS A 213 -13.17 6.62 -9.08
CA CYS A 213 -14.57 7.03 -8.95
C CYS A 213 -15.46 6.37 -10.01
N GLY A 214 -14.99 6.31 -11.25
CA GLY A 214 -15.73 5.73 -12.35
C GLY A 214 -15.95 4.22 -12.20
N VAL A 215 -14.92 3.48 -11.75
CA VAL A 215 -15.02 2.02 -11.48
C VAL A 215 -15.98 1.76 -10.31
N ILE A 216 -15.90 2.53 -9.23
CA ILE A 216 -16.80 2.39 -8.07
C ILE A 216 -18.25 2.69 -8.50
N ALA A 217 -18.48 3.80 -9.22
CA ALA A 217 -19.81 4.15 -9.72
C ALA A 217 -20.38 3.10 -10.69
N TRP A 218 -19.53 2.50 -11.51
CA TRP A 218 -19.92 1.39 -12.38
C TRP A 218 -20.34 0.15 -11.58
N GLY A 219 -19.58 -0.19 -10.53
CA GLY A 219 -19.90 -1.31 -9.64
C GLY A 219 -21.21 -1.11 -8.87
N GLU A 220 -21.55 0.12 -8.49
CA GLU A 220 -22.74 0.46 -7.72
C GLU A 220 -24.00 0.58 -8.58
N HIS A 221 -23.92 1.27 -9.72
CA HIS A 221 -25.10 1.64 -10.54
C HIS A 221 -25.11 0.97 -11.93
N GLY A 222 -24.13 0.08 -12.21
CA GLY A 222 -23.93 -0.46 -13.57
C GLY A 222 -23.38 0.60 -14.54
N PRO A 223 -23.50 0.36 -15.86
CA PRO A 223 -22.97 1.25 -16.92
C PRO A 223 -23.82 2.54 -17.05
N SER A 224 -23.86 3.34 -15.97
CA SER A 224 -24.55 4.64 -15.98
C SER A 224 -23.79 5.66 -16.83
N PRO A 225 -24.50 6.65 -17.45
CA PRO A 225 -23.83 7.72 -18.21
C PRO A 225 -22.78 8.46 -17.38
N LEU A 226 -23.02 8.66 -16.07
CA LEU A 226 -22.07 9.30 -15.18
C LEU A 226 -20.80 8.46 -15.01
N ALA A 227 -20.92 7.14 -14.76
CA ALA A 227 -19.77 6.26 -14.63
C ALA A 227 -18.91 6.26 -15.92
N VAL A 228 -19.57 6.20 -17.08
CA VAL A 228 -18.87 6.24 -18.39
C VAL A 228 -18.14 7.59 -18.59
N VAL A 229 -18.81 8.72 -18.32
CA VAL A 229 -18.19 10.05 -18.45
C VAL A 229 -16.98 10.19 -17.53
N VAL A 230 -17.08 9.75 -16.29
CA VAL A 230 -15.98 9.83 -15.31
C VAL A 230 -14.82 8.93 -15.72
N LEU A 231 -15.07 7.71 -16.22
CA LEU A 231 -14.02 6.82 -16.75
C LEU A 231 -13.33 7.42 -17.98
N VAL A 232 -14.09 7.98 -18.90
CA VAL A 232 -13.54 8.66 -20.10
C VAL A 232 -12.70 9.86 -19.69
N ALA A 233 -13.16 10.66 -18.72
CA ALA A 233 -12.39 11.78 -18.16
C ALA A 233 -11.07 11.31 -17.53
N GLY A 234 -11.07 10.19 -16.80
CA GLY A 234 -9.87 9.58 -16.24
C GLY A 234 -8.88 9.11 -17.32
N CYS A 235 -9.38 8.44 -18.34
CA CYS A 235 -8.56 8.03 -19.50
C CYS A 235 -8.00 9.26 -20.24
N ALA A 236 -8.80 10.30 -20.45
CA ALA A 236 -8.38 11.54 -21.09
C ALA A 236 -7.29 12.26 -20.28
N ALA A 237 -7.47 12.37 -18.95
CA ALA A 237 -6.46 12.94 -18.05
C ALA A 237 -5.15 12.14 -18.08
N GLY A 238 -5.22 10.81 -18.13
CA GLY A 238 -4.06 9.94 -18.30
C GLY A 238 -3.35 10.13 -19.65
N ALA A 239 -4.11 10.26 -20.74
CA ALA A 239 -3.55 10.56 -22.04
C ALA A 239 -2.87 11.94 -22.09
N VAL A 240 -3.50 12.95 -21.49
CA VAL A 240 -2.90 14.29 -21.35
C VAL A 240 -1.64 14.25 -20.49
N LEU A 241 -1.64 13.51 -19.37
CA LEU A 241 -0.45 13.28 -18.55
C LEU A 241 0.70 12.75 -19.40
N VAL A 242 0.47 11.65 -20.12
CA VAL A 242 1.48 11.05 -21.01
C VAL A 242 1.98 12.07 -22.04
N ALA A 243 1.08 12.83 -22.68
CA ALA A 243 1.45 13.84 -23.68
C ALA A 243 2.28 14.99 -23.07
N VAL A 244 1.98 15.39 -21.82
CA VAL A 244 2.74 16.42 -21.08
C VAL A 244 4.13 15.89 -20.73
N GLU A 245 4.21 14.66 -20.21
CA GLU A 245 5.48 14.01 -19.83
C GLU A 245 6.42 13.84 -21.04
N TYR A 246 5.88 13.50 -22.25
CA TYR A 246 6.66 13.41 -23.49
C TYR A 246 7.30 14.74 -23.91
N ARG A 247 6.72 15.87 -23.53
CA ARG A 247 7.21 17.21 -23.89
C ARG A 247 8.14 17.82 -22.87
N ARG A 248 8.30 17.19 -21.70
CA ARG A 248 9.12 17.71 -20.60
C ARG A 248 10.57 17.30 -20.74
N ARG A 249 11.47 18.21 -20.37
CA ARG A 249 12.91 17.93 -20.29
C ARG A 249 13.28 17.01 -19.13
N GLU A 250 12.53 17.10 -18.03
CA GLU A 250 12.70 16.26 -16.82
C GLU A 250 11.33 15.68 -16.42
N PRO A 251 10.87 14.61 -17.10
CA PRO A 251 9.60 13.97 -16.80
C PRO A 251 9.67 13.21 -15.47
N MET A 252 8.53 13.17 -14.73
CA MET A 252 8.37 12.30 -13.53
C MET A 252 8.50 10.82 -13.89
N LEU A 253 7.87 10.44 -14.99
CA LEU A 253 7.92 9.09 -15.55
C LEU A 253 8.51 9.18 -16.96
N PRO A 254 9.79 8.83 -17.16
CA PRO A 254 10.40 8.88 -18.49
C PRO A 254 9.59 8.01 -19.49
N PRO A 255 8.97 8.61 -20.52
CA PRO A 255 8.09 7.86 -21.43
C PRO A 255 8.80 6.72 -22.16
N GLY A 256 10.12 6.83 -22.36
CA GLY A 256 10.95 5.78 -22.94
C GLY A 256 10.91 4.44 -22.19
N LEU A 257 10.58 4.43 -20.90
CA LEU A 257 10.39 3.19 -20.12
C LEU A 257 9.23 2.36 -20.67
N PHE A 258 8.15 3.03 -21.09
CA PHE A 258 6.95 2.36 -21.61
C PHE A 258 7.15 1.81 -23.03
N ALA A 259 8.24 2.18 -23.72
CA ALA A 259 8.61 1.56 -24.99
C ALA A 259 9.31 0.21 -24.82
N SER A 260 9.72 -0.15 -23.59
CA SER A 260 10.41 -1.40 -23.28
C SER A 260 9.44 -2.45 -22.74
N ALA A 261 9.36 -3.61 -23.38
CA ALA A 261 8.63 -4.76 -22.86
C ALA A 261 9.18 -5.23 -21.50
N GLY A 262 10.49 -5.04 -21.26
CA GLY A 262 11.13 -5.35 -19.99
C GLY A 262 10.63 -4.51 -18.81
N PHE A 263 10.00 -3.36 -19.08
CA PHE A 263 9.33 -2.53 -18.07
C PHE A 263 7.81 -2.79 -18.06
N CYS A 264 7.16 -2.78 -19.24
CA CYS A 264 5.70 -2.87 -19.32
C CYS A 264 5.15 -4.20 -18.79
N VAL A 265 5.81 -5.32 -19.11
CA VAL A 265 5.31 -6.64 -18.70
C VAL A 265 5.36 -6.81 -17.17
N PRO A 266 6.49 -6.57 -16.47
CA PRO A 266 6.51 -6.62 -15.00
C PRO A 266 5.56 -5.61 -14.35
N ALA A 267 5.41 -4.40 -14.92
CA ALA A 267 4.50 -3.39 -14.40
C ALA A 267 3.03 -3.85 -14.50
N PHE A 268 2.64 -4.44 -15.63
CA PHE A 268 1.29 -4.99 -15.81
C PHE A 268 1.03 -6.19 -14.89
N VAL A 269 1.99 -7.09 -14.74
CA VAL A 269 1.90 -8.22 -13.78
C VAL A 269 1.77 -7.69 -12.36
N GLY A 270 2.58 -6.70 -11.97
CA GLY A 270 2.48 -6.05 -10.66
C GLY A 270 1.12 -5.41 -10.42
N LEU A 271 0.52 -4.77 -11.43
CA LEU A 271 -0.85 -4.24 -11.37
C LEU A 271 -1.86 -5.35 -11.09
N CYS A 272 -1.83 -6.44 -11.89
CA CYS A 272 -2.75 -7.58 -11.72
C CYS A 272 -2.62 -8.20 -10.33
N LEU A 273 -1.39 -8.41 -9.84
CA LEU A 273 -1.13 -8.96 -8.51
C LEU A 273 -1.65 -8.06 -7.39
N ASN A 274 -1.44 -6.75 -7.47
CA ASN A 274 -1.95 -5.82 -6.47
C ASN A 274 -3.49 -5.76 -6.47
N VAL A 275 -4.13 -5.68 -7.64
CA VAL A 275 -5.60 -5.72 -7.75
C VAL A 275 -6.14 -7.01 -7.15
N SER A 276 -5.52 -8.15 -7.46
CA SER A 276 -5.91 -9.45 -6.92
C SER A 276 -5.73 -9.51 -5.40
N PHE A 277 -4.57 -9.10 -4.87
CA PHE A 277 -4.26 -9.18 -3.44
C PHE A 277 -5.19 -8.30 -2.60
N PHE A 278 -5.30 -7.01 -2.93
CA PHE A 278 -6.12 -6.08 -2.14
C PHE A 278 -7.62 -6.31 -2.37
N GLY A 279 -8.03 -6.65 -3.59
CA GLY A 279 -9.42 -7.01 -3.90
C GLY A 279 -9.87 -8.25 -3.13
N GLN A 280 -9.02 -9.29 -3.08
CA GLN A 280 -9.28 -10.49 -2.28
C GLN A 280 -9.35 -10.17 -0.78
N LEU A 281 -8.41 -9.39 -0.26
CA LEU A 281 -8.36 -9.02 1.16
C LEU A 281 -9.65 -8.30 1.59
N PHE A 282 -10.12 -7.36 0.77
CA PHE A 282 -11.39 -6.66 1.00
C PHE A 282 -12.59 -7.61 0.94
N ALA A 283 -12.71 -8.38 -0.13
CA ALA A 283 -13.84 -9.28 -0.35
C ALA A 283 -13.93 -10.38 0.72
N LEU A 284 -12.81 -11.02 1.06
CA LEU A 284 -12.78 -12.08 2.08
C LEU A 284 -13.05 -11.53 3.49
N SER A 285 -12.60 -10.32 3.80
CA SER A 285 -12.90 -9.69 5.09
C SER A 285 -14.42 -9.50 5.28
N LEU A 286 -15.12 -9.02 4.24
CA LEU A 286 -16.57 -8.90 4.24
C LEU A 286 -17.26 -10.26 4.27
N PHE A 287 -16.80 -11.22 3.48
CA PHE A 287 -17.35 -12.57 3.41
C PHE A 287 -17.29 -13.27 4.76
N PHE A 288 -16.12 -13.30 5.41
CA PHE A 288 -15.96 -13.97 6.71
C PHE A 288 -16.82 -13.33 7.80
N GLN A 289 -16.89 -12.00 7.85
CA GLN A 289 -17.57 -11.32 8.95
C GLN A 289 -19.06 -11.12 8.68
N ARG A 290 -19.49 -10.74 7.47
CA ARG A 290 -20.91 -10.46 7.17
C ARG A 290 -21.70 -11.70 6.73
N TYR A 291 -21.06 -12.60 5.97
CA TYR A 291 -21.74 -13.79 5.45
C TYR A 291 -21.58 -15.01 6.36
N LEU A 292 -20.36 -15.30 6.84
CA LEU A 292 -20.10 -16.43 7.74
C LEU A 292 -20.27 -16.07 9.22
N GLY A 293 -20.46 -14.80 9.58
CA GLY A 293 -20.65 -14.35 10.96
C GLY A 293 -19.41 -14.49 11.85
N TYR A 294 -18.21 -14.55 11.27
CA TYR A 294 -16.97 -14.63 12.05
C TYR A 294 -16.74 -13.35 12.85
N SER A 295 -16.21 -13.51 14.07
CA SER A 295 -15.66 -12.37 14.81
C SER A 295 -14.49 -11.76 14.04
N PRO A 296 -14.15 -10.48 14.28
CA PRO A 296 -12.96 -9.85 13.67
C PRO A 296 -11.67 -10.64 13.91
N TRP A 297 -11.52 -11.25 15.07
CA TRP A 297 -10.39 -12.12 15.40
C TRP A 297 -10.33 -13.36 14.51
N ALA A 298 -11.45 -14.09 14.39
CA ALA A 298 -11.55 -15.27 13.55
C ALA A 298 -11.33 -14.93 12.06
N ALA A 299 -11.85 -13.79 11.60
CA ALA A 299 -11.63 -13.31 10.25
C ALA A 299 -10.15 -12.96 10.00
N GLY A 300 -9.48 -12.30 10.96
CA GLY A 300 -8.05 -12.01 10.90
C GLY A 300 -7.21 -13.28 10.79
N LEU A 301 -7.52 -14.31 11.60
CA LEU A 301 -6.87 -15.62 11.51
C LEU A 301 -7.16 -16.32 10.18
N ALA A 302 -8.37 -16.17 9.63
CA ALA A 302 -8.74 -16.76 8.34
C ALA A 302 -7.97 -16.14 7.16
N LEU A 303 -7.54 -14.89 7.27
CA LEU A 303 -6.71 -14.19 6.28
C LEU A 303 -5.21 -14.48 6.43
N THR A 304 -4.78 -15.09 7.56
CA THR A 304 -3.37 -15.39 7.85
C THR A 304 -2.69 -16.26 6.79
N PRO A 305 -3.30 -17.32 6.23
CA PRO A 305 -2.67 -18.14 5.22
C PRO A 305 -2.23 -17.35 3.98
N GLN A 306 -3.05 -16.40 3.52
CA GLN A 306 -2.69 -15.51 2.40
C GLN A 306 -1.49 -14.63 2.77
N ALA A 307 -1.47 -14.07 3.95
CA ALA A 307 -0.39 -13.21 4.40
C ALA A 307 0.92 -13.98 4.61
N CYS A 308 0.85 -15.19 5.19
CA CYS A 308 2.00 -16.07 5.38
C CYS A 308 2.59 -16.57 4.06
N SER A 309 1.79 -16.66 3.00
CA SER A 309 2.30 -17.11 1.70
C SER A 309 3.41 -16.21 1.16
N ALA A 310 3.30 -14.88 1.35
CA ALA A 310 4.32 -13.93 0.93
C ALA A 310 5.68 -14.15 1.63
N ILE A 311 5.66 -14.56 2.91
CA ILE A 311 6.89 -14.87 3.68
C ILE A 311 7.60 -16.08 3.09
N VAL A 312 6.84 -17.06 2.58
CA VAL A 312 7.37 -18.28 1.98
C VAL A 312 7.71 -18.07 0.51
N ALA A 313 6.87 -17.38 -0.22
CA ALA A 313 7.01 -17.14 -1.66
C ALA A 313 8.25 -16.30 -1.99
N ALA A 314 8.54 -15.24 -1.25
CA ALA A 314 9.64 -14.34 -1.55
C ALA A 314 11.02 -15.04 -1.58
N PRO A 315 11.45 -15.82 -0.56
CA PRO A 315 12.73 -16.51 -0.62
C PRO A 315 12.75 -17.69 -1.62
N LEU A 316 11.62 -18.36 -1.84
CA LEU A 316 11.52 -19.44 -2.84
C LEU A 316 11.58 -18.89 -4.25
N GLY A 317 10.84 -17.81 -4.53
CA GLY A 317 10.84 -17.10 -5.80
C GLY A 317 12.23 -16.56 -6.15
N GLY A 318 12.94 -15.96 -5.20
CA GLY A 318 14.31 -15.51 -5.39
C GLY A 318 15.27 -16.64 -5.76
N ARG A 319 15.18 -17.80 -5.08
CA ARG A 319 16.00 -18.99 -5.40
C ARG A 319 15.62 -19.62 -6.74
N ALA A 320 14.33 -19.66 -7.05
CA ALA A 320 13.84 -20.18 -8.33
C ALA A 320 14.28 -19.28 -9.48
N ALA A 321 14.14 -17.96 -9.34
CA ALA A 321 14.59 -17.01 -10.35
C ALA A 321 16.10 -17.09 -10.62
N ALA A 322 16.91 -17.32 -9.58
CA ALA A 322 18.36 -17.52 -9.71
C ALA A 322 18.72 -18.82 -10.46
N ARG A 323 17.89 -19.87 -10.39
CA ARG A 323 18.16 -21.18 -11.02
C ARG A 323 17.49 -21.36 -12.37
N LEU A 324 16.24 -20.93 -12.49
CA LEU A 324 15.37 -21.17 -13.66
C LEU A 324 15.24 -19.94 -14.55
N GLY A 325 15.67 -18.78 -14.05
CA GLY A 325 15.46 -17.48 -14.68
C GLY A 325 14.16 -16.80 -14.20
N PRO A 326 14.03 -15.48 -14.46
CA PRO A 326 12.90 -14.70 -13.95
C PRO A 326 11.56 -15.06 -14.62
N LEU A 327 11.55 -15.31 -15.93
CA LEU A 327 10.32 -15.56 -16.68
C LEU A 327 9.61 -16.86 -16.27
N PRO A 328 10.28 -18.04 -16.21
CA PRO A 328 9.64 -19.27 -15.76
C PRO A 328 9.15 -19.18 -14.30
N THR A 329 9.91 -18.50 -13.43
CA THR A 329 9.52 -18.31 -12.04
C THR A 329 8.26 -17.47 -11.92
N MET A 330 8.16 -16.37 -12.68
CA MET A 330 7.00 -15.50 -12.72
C MET A 330 5.75 -16.23 -13.26
N LEU A 331 5.91 -17.03 -14.33
CA LEU A 331 4.81 -17.82 -14.88
C LEU A 331 4.32 -18.88 -13.89
N ALA A 332 5.22 -19.58 -13.21
CA ALA A 332 4.85 -20.56 -12.19
C ALA A 332 4.09 -19.91 -11.02
N GLY A 333 4.56 -18.75 -10.53
CA GLY A 333 3.86 -17.99 -9.52
C GLY A 333 2.44 -17.60 -9.96
N LEU A 334 2.31 -16.99 -11.12
CA LEU A 334 0.99 -16.59 -11.68
C LEU A 334 0.02 -17.77 -11.83
N LEU A 335 0.51 -18.95 -12.24
CA LEU A 335 -0.33 -20.15 -12.36
C LEU A 335 -0.80 -20.65 -10.98
N VAL A 336 0.08 -20.65 -9.98
CA VAL A 336 -0.28 -21.03 -8.59
C VAL A 336 -1.30 -20.03 -8.04
N GLY A 337 -1.06 -18.73 -8.21
CA GLY A 337 -2.00 -17.68 -7.80
C GLY A 337 -3.37 -17.83 -8.48
N ALA A 338 -3.39 -18.02 -9.79
CA ALA A 338 -4.63 -18.23 -10.56
C ALA A 338 -5.40 -19.46 -10.08
N ALA A 339 -4.72 -20.56 -9.78
CA ALA A 339 -5.33 -21.77 -9.23
C ALA A 339 -5.92 -21.50 -7.82
N GLY A 340 -5.21 -20.74 -6.98
CA GLY A 340 -5.70 -20.30 -5.68
C GLY A 340 -6.99 -19.47 -5.80
N PHE A 341 -7.01 -18.48 -6.68
CA PHE A 341 -8.20 -17.67 -6.94
C PHE A 341 -9.37 -18.49 -7.51
N ALA A 342 -9.10 -19.39 -8.45
CA ALA A 342 -10.11 -20.30 -8.98
C ALA A 342 -10.69 -21.20 -7.85
N GLY A 343 -9.85 -21.68 -6.94
CA GLY A 343 -10.31 -22.43 -5.77
C GLY A 343 -11.22 -21.62 -4.84
N LEU A 344 -10.96 -20.31 -4.68
CA LEU A 344 -11.82 -19.44 -3.87
C LEU A 344 -13.23 -19.25 -4.44
N THR A 345 -13.42 -19.38 -5.75
CA THR A 345 -14.76 -19.30 -6.36
C THR A 345 -15.68 -20.48 -5.96
N LEU A 346 -15.07 -21.58 -5.48
CA LEU A 346 -15.77 -22.77 -5.01
C LEU A 346 -16.11 -22.71 -3.50
N VAL A 347 -15.66 -21.66 -2.80
CA VAL A 347 -15.87 -21.49 -1.35
C VAL A 347 -17.30 -21.03 -1.08
N GLY A 348 -18.02 -21.75 -0.20
CA GLY A 348 -19.36 -21.44 0.28
C GLY A 348 -19.50 -21.62 1.79
N ALA A 349 -20.69 -21.45 2.32
CA ALA A 349 -20.98 -21.52 3.77
C ALA A 349 -20.58 -22.83 4.46
N GLY A 350 -20.53 -23.94 3.73
CA GLY A 350 -20.16 -25.26 4.25
C GLY A 350 -18.72 -25.69 3.98
N THR A 351 -17.89 -24.80 3.39
CA THR A 351 -16.53 -25.17 3.00
C THR A 351 -15.62 -25.29 4.23
N PRO A 352 -14.87 -26.40 4.37
CA PRO A 352 -13.93 -26.58 5.46
C PRO A 352 -12.88 -25.46 5.48
N PHE A 353 -12.55 -24.94 6.66
CA PHE A 353 -11.58 -23.85 6.83
C PHE A 353 -10.22 -24.16 6.19
N VAL A 354 -9.79 -25.44 6.23
CA VAL A 354 -8.52 -25.87 5.62
C VAL A 354 -8.50 -25.60 4.12
N LEU A 355 -9.62 -25.81 3.42
CA LEU A 355 -9.69 -25.55 1.97
C LEU A 355 -9.65 -24.06 1.67
N ILE A 356 -10.33 -23.23 2.48
CA ILE A 356 -10.25 -21.78 2.39
C ILE A 356 -8.80 -21.30 2.61
N GLY A 357 -8.13 -21.87 3.62
CA GLY A 357 -6.74 -21.57 3.93
C GLY A 357 -5.78 -21.94 2.80
N LEU A 358 -5.93 -23.12 2.21
CA LEU A 358 -5.08 -23.57 1.10
C LEU A 358 -5.26 -22.74 -0.17
N THR A 359 -6.51 -22.42 -0.52
CA THR A 359 -6.80 -21.59 -1.70
C THR A 359 -6.33 -20.16 -1.52
N SER A 360 -6.52 -19.59 -0.30
CA SER A 360 -6.00 -18.26 0.04
C SER A 360 -4.47 -18.22 0.07
N PHE A 361 -3.83 -19.26 0.61
CA PHE A 361 -2.37 -19.40 0.59
C PHE A 361 -1.84 -19.46 -0.84
N ALA A 362 -2.45 -20.28 -1.71
CA ALA A 362 -2.06 -20.38 -3.12
C ALA A 362 -2.27 -19.05 -3.86
N GLY A 363 -3.37 -18.34 -3.60
CA GLY A 363 -3.65 -17.02 -4.18
C GLY A 363 -2.63 -15.95 -3.79
N GLY A 364 -2.14 -15.99 -2.54
CA GLY A 364 -1.11 -15.06 -2.07
C GLY A 364 0.33 -15.48 -2.41
N PHE A 365 0.53 -16.74 -2.81
CA PHE A 365 1.86 -17.27 -3.17
C PHE A 365 2.30 -16.84 -4.58
N GLY A 366 1.36 -16.65 -5.50
CA GLY A 366 1.61 -16.24 -6.89
C GLY A 366 1.95 -14.80 -7.05
#